data_d5d58e77bb025ccb56f1276d4f7ddbd0
#
_entry.id   d5d58e77bb025ccb56f1276d4f7ddbd0
#
_cell.length_a   1.000
_cell.length_b   1.000
_cell.length_c   1.000
_cell.angle_alpha   90.00
_cell.angle_beta   90.00
_cell.angle_gamma   90.00
#
_symmetry.space_group_name_H-M   'P 1'
#
loop_
_entity.id
_entity.type
_entity.pdbx_description
1 polymer ?
#
loop_
_entity_poly.entity_id
_entity_poly.type
_entity_poly.pdbx_seq_one_letter_code
_entity_poly.pdbx_strand_id
1 'polypeptide(L)'
;HSFPTRRSSDLYESRNKGHGNVVFVGFDKTGKARFGCLRGISEGRFHGDLSGSDKHYSFALPACGKNPAVHLCECAIDVMSYASLCRLDGIDWKQHNLLSLAGVYQPKKKIAESKLPVALTRFLEDYPHVKTVYLHLDNDGPGRMAAEAIQTVISKEYEVKNCPPPRGKDVNDYLCRRLGIPIRGAKGKEQER
;
A
#
# COMPACT_ATOMS: atom_id res chain seq x y z
N HIS A 1 -22.65 7.55 7.43
CA HIS A 1 -21.50 7.48 8.30
C HIS A 1 -20.49 8.52 7.84
N SER A 2 -20.21 9.53 8.68
CA SER A 2 -19.20 10.56 8.40
C SER A 2 -17.81 9.99 8.65
N PHE A 3 -16.85 10.34 7.80
CA PHE A 3 -15.44 10.02 8.00
C PHE A 3 -14.93 10.67 9.29
N PRO A 4 -14.05 9.99 10.05
CA PRO A 4 -13.45 10.56 11.23
C PRO A 4 -12.55 11.75 10.91
N THR A 5 -12.56 12.76 11.77
CA THR A 5 -11.84 14.03 11.60
C THR A 5 -10.41 14.03 12.16
N ARG A 6 -9.88 12.90 12.64
CA ARG A 6 -8.54 12.80 13.24
C ARG A 6 -7.55 12.04 12.35
N ARG A 7 -6.31 12.54 12.29
CA ARG A 7 -5.15 11.90 11.63
C ARG A 7 -4.62 10.75 12.50
N SER A 8 -5.33 9.63 12.54
CA SER A 8 -4.83 8.41 13.15
C SER A 8 -5.56 7.21 12.56
N SER A 9 -4.92 6.04 12.57
CA SER A 9 -5.57 4.77 12.36
C SER A 9 -6.59 4.56 13.48
N ASP A 10 -7.82 4.96 13.25
CA ASP A 10 -8.87 4.79 14.24
C ASP A 10 -9.34 3.34 14.23
N LEU A 11 -9.23 2.68 15.39
CA LEU A 11 -9.84 1.38 15.63
C LEU A 11 -11.32 1.61 15.91
N TYR A 12 -12.19 1.12 15.04
CA TYR A 12 -13.62 1.10 15.26
C TYR A 12 -14.06 -0.26 15.77
N GLU A 13 -14.65 -0.28 16.98
CA GLU A 13 -15.38 -1.45 17.45
C GLU A 13 -16.70 -1.55 16.71
N SER A 14 -16.93 -2.67 16.04
CA SER A 14 -18.26 -3.02 15.53
C SER A 14 -19.23 -3.17 16.69
N ARG A 15 -20.48 -2.72 16.53
CA ARG A 15 -21.55 -2.93 17.53
C ARG A 15 -21.88 -4.41 17.76
N ASN A 16 -21.39 -5.31 16.92
CA ASN A 16 -21.46 -6.75 17.14
C ASN A 16 -20.27 -7.17 18.01
N LYS A 17 -20.56 -7.63 19.22
CA LYS A 17 -19.57 -8.11 20.21
C LYS A 17 -18.50 -9.00 19.52
N GLY A 18 -17.25 -8.58 19.57
CA GLY A 18 -16.09 -9.39 19.18
C GLY A 18 -15.53 -9.14 17.77
N HIS A 19 -16.03 -8.20 16.98
CA HIS A 19 -15.51 -7.91 15.64
C HIS A 19 -15.00 -6.46 15.55
N GLY A 20 -13.70 -6.26 15.73
CA GLY A 20 -13.04 -4.98 15.48
C GLY A 20 -12.50 -4.90 14.04
N ASN A 21 -12.41 -3.68 13.50
CA ASN A 21 -11.75 -3.41 12.23
C ASN A 21 -10.73 -2.28 12.40
N VAL A 22 -9.59 -2.41 11.74
CA VAL A 22 -8.69 -1.28 11.50
C VAL A 22 -9.19 -0.54 10.27
N VAL A 23 -9.26 0.77 10.34
CA VAL A 23 -9.61 1.63 9.19
C VAL A 23 -8.36 2.39 8.76
N PHE A 24 -7.95 2.20 7.52
CA PHE A 24 -6.89 2.99 6.88
C PHE A 24 -7.54 4.11 6.09
N VAL A 25 -7.29 5.35 6.50
CA VAL A 25 -7.95 6.53 5.93
C VAL A 25 -7.00 7.26 4.99
N GLY A 26 -7.47 7.53 3.77
CA GLY A 26 -6.77 8.36 2.79
C GLY A 26 -7.34 9.79 2.78
N PHE A 27 -6.46 10.76 2.70
CA PHE A 27 -6.78 12.19 2.78
C PHE A 27 -6.37 12.93 1.51
N ASP A 28 -7.12 13.97 1.15
CA ASP A 28 -6.67 14.96 0.17
C ASP A 28 -5.72 16.00 0.80
N LYS A 29 -5.15 16.88 -0.02
CA LYS A 29 -4.22 17.94 0.43
C LYS A 29 -4.80 18.89 1.47
N THR A 30 -6.13 19.03 1.52
CA THR A 30 -6.81 19.88 2.51
C THR A 30 -6.95 19.17 3.87
N GLY A 31 -6.58 17.89 3.96
CA GLY A 31 -6.76 17.05 5.13
C GLY A 31 -8.17 16.47 5.26
N LYS A 32 -8.99 16.56 4.20
CA LYS A 32 -10.32 15.94 4.16
C LYS A 32 -10.18 14.46 3.84
N ALA A 33 -10.83 13.60 4.65
CA ALA A 33 -10.91 12.17 4.40
C ALA A 33 -11.73 11.88 3.13
N ARG A 34 -11.14 11.12 2.19
CA ARG A 34 -11.72 10.79 0.89
C ARG A 34 -11.80 9.28 0.63
N PHE A 35 -11.04 8.51 1.35
CA PHE A 35 -10.95 7.08 1.19
C PHE A 35 -10.87 6.39 2.57
N GLY A 36 -11.44 5.21 2.68
CA GLY A 36 -11.31 4.37 3.86
C GLY A 36 -11.34 2.90 3.48
N CYS A 37 -10.32 2.16 3.92
CA CYS A 37 -10.30 0.71 3.72
C CYS A 37 -10.29 0.01 5.08
N LEU A 38 -11.08 -1.03 5.18
CA LEU A 38 -11.32 -1.81 6.40
C LEU A 38 -10.48 -3.09 6.38
N ARG A 39 -9.91 -3.42 7.52
CA ARG A 39 -9.26 -4.71 7.78
C ARG A 39 -9.73 -5.28 9.10
N GLY A 40 -10.38 -6.44 9.05
CA GLY A 40 -10.82 -7.16 10.24
C GLY A 40 -9.63 -7.64 11.07
N ILE A 41 -9.72 -7.46 12.40
CA ILE A 41 -8.73 -7.98 13.36
C ILE A 41 -9.13 -9.35 13.93
N SER A 42 -10.35 -9.81 13.65
CA SER A 42 -10.85 -11.14 14.02
C SER A 42 -10.51 -12.19 12.96
N GLU A 43 -10.79 -13.47 13.25
CA GLU A 43 -10.46 -14.61 12.38
C GLU A 43 -11.07 -14.56 10.98
N GLY A 44 -12.16 -13.84 10.79
CA GLY A 44 -12.93 -13.76 9.53
C GLY A 44 -12.25 -12.97 8.39
N ARG A 45 -11.06 -12.43 8.56
CA ARG A 45 -10.28 -11.69 7.53
C ARG A 45 -11.11 -10.72 6.67
N PHE A 46 -12.09 -10.05 7.27
CA PHE A 46 -12.87 -9.06 6.55
C PHE A 46 -11.97 -7.98 5.93
N HIS A 47 -12.21 -7.67 4.67
CA HIS A 47 -11.57 -6.55 3.99
C HIS A 47 -12.59 -5.90 3.06
N GLY A 48 -12.52 -4.58 2.93
CA GLY A 48 -13.42 -3.83 2.06
C GLY A 48 -13.13 -2.34 2.11
N ASP A 49 -13.68 -1.62 1.16
CA ASP A 49 -13.63 -0.17 1.17
C ASP A 49 -14.93 0.38 1.77
N LEU A 50 -14.86 1.51 2.45
CA LEU A 50 -16.03 2.25 2.93
C LEU A 50 -16.83 2.77 1.72
N SER A 51 -18.16 2.77 1.85
CA SER A 51 -19.03 3.33 0.82
C SER A 51 -18.68 4.82 0.58
N GLY A 52 -18.60 5.23 -0.68
CA GLY A 52 -18.19 6.59 -1.08
C GLY A 52 -16.69 6.83 -1.07
N SER A 53 -15.87 5.81 -0.88
CA SER A 53 -14.41 5.91 -0.97
C SER A 53 -13.96 6.24 -2.40
N ASP A 54 -13.04 7.21 -2.50
CA ASP A 54 -12.38 7.59 -3.75
C ASP A 54 -10.93 7.08 -3.77
N LYS A 55 -10.66 6.08 -4.61
CA LYS A 55 -9.34 5.43 -4.72
C LYS A 55 -8.22 6.34 -5.21
N HIS A 56 -8.52 7.52 -5.77
CA HIS A 56 -7.52 8.52 -6.09
C HIS A 56 -6.78 9.00 -4.82
N TYR A 57 -7.44 8.95 -3.66
CA TYR A 57 -6.91 9.34 -2.36
C TYR A 57 -6.68 8.15 -1.45
N SER A 58 -6.12 7.07 -1.99
CA SER A 58 -5.84 5.88 -1.19
C SER A 58 -4.93 6.19 0.01
N PHE A 59 -4.83 5.23 0.93
CA PHE A 59 -3.99 5.39 2.11
C PHE A 59 -2.56 5.74 1.73
N ALA A 60 -2.06 6.87 2.25
CA ALA A 60 -0.72 7.37 2.01
C ALA A 60 -0.15 7.99 3.30
N LEU A 61 1.18 7.91 3.42
CA LEU A 61 1.97 8.60 4.44
C LEU A 61 2.99 9.49 3.69
N PRO A 62 2.62 10.75 3.40
CA PRO A 62 3.53 11.68 2.75
C PRO A 62 4.74 11.99 3.66
N ALA A 63 5.90 12.22 3.05
CA ALA A 63 7.11 12.61 3.77
C ALA A 63 6.91 13.92 4.54
N CYS A 64 7.60 14.06 5.68
CA CYS A 64 7.62 15.31 6.45
C CYS A 64 8.33 16.47 5.72
N GLY A 65 9.07 16.17 4.64
CA GLY A 65 9.80 17.11 3.81
C GLY A 65 9.65 16.82 2.32
N LYS A 66 10.37 17.57 1.48
CA LYS A 66 10.42 17.30 0.05
C LYS A 66 11.31 16.10 -0.24
N ASN A 67 10.72 14.92 -0.42
CA ASN A 67 11.45 13.75 -0.89
C ASN A 67 11.09 13.50 -2.37
N PRO A 68 12.08 13.37 -3.28
CA PRO A 68 11.84 13.18 -4.71
C PRO A 68 11.36 11.75 -5.06
N ALA A 69 11.21 10.88 -4.10
CA ALA A 69 10.81 9.51 -4.32
C ALA A 69 9.48 9.17 -3.62
N VAL A 70 8.73 8.22 -4.21
CA VAL A 70 7.57 7.56 -3.58
C VAL A 70 7.76 6.05 -3.59
N HIS A 71 7.42 5.40 -2.48
CA HIS A 71 7.41 3.95 -2.30
C HIS A 71 5.97 3.45 -2.41
N LEU A 72 5.70 2.67 -3.44
CA LEU A 72 4.37 2.20 -3.80
C LEU A 72 4.19 0.75 -3.36
N CYS A 73 3.17 0.49 -2.54
CA CYS A 73 2.78 -0.84 -2.09
C CYS A 73 1.37 -1.20 -2.58
N GLU A 74 1.04 -2.49 -2.64
CA GLU A 74 -0.28 -2.93 -3.10
C GLU A 74 -1.39 -2.52 -2.13
N CYS A 75 -1.18 -2.66 -0.83
CA CYS A 75 -2.19 -2.35 0.17
C CYS A 75 -1.65 -1.52 1.36
N ALA A 76 -2.57 -1.01 2.18
CA ALA A 76 -2.22 -0.19 3.36
C ALA A 76 -1.40 -0.95 4.41
N ILE A 77 -1.62 -2.27 4.56
CA ILE A 77 -0.82 -3.09 5.47
C ILE A 77 0.63 -3.16 5.02
N ASP A 78 0.88 -3.28 3.70
CA ASP A 78 2.24 -3.29 3.16
C ASP A 78 2.93 -1.94 3.34
N VAL A 79 2.21 -0.82 3.20
CA VAL A 79 2.71 0.53 3.54
C VAL A 79 3.18 0.59 4.99
N MET A 80 2.36 0.11 5.93
CA MET A 80 2.71 0.07 7.35
C MET A 80 3.87 -0.89 7.65
N SER A 81 3.91 -2.02 6.93
CA SER A 81 4.99 -3.00 7.03
C SER A 81 6.31 -2.42 6.52
N TYR A 82 6.28 -1.68 5.41
CA TYR A 82 7.46 -0.99 4.89
C TYR A 82 7.98 0.07 5.87
N ALA A 83 7.09 0.89 6.44
CA ALA A 83 7.46 1.85 7.48
C ALA A 83 8.09 1.16 8.71
N SER A 84 7.58 -0.02 9.08
CA SER A 84 8.11 -0.82 10.18
C SER A 84 9.50 -1.40 9.85
N LEU A 85 9.72 -1.86 8.60
CA LEU A 85 11.03 -2.32 8.12
C LEU A 85 12.05 -1.18 8.14
N CYS A 86 11.70 0.01 7.63
CA CYS A 86 12.56 1.18 7.74
C CYS A 86 13.00 1.43 9.18
N ARG A 87 12.06 1.37 10.13
CA ARG A 87 12.35 1.56 11.55
C ARG A 87 13.27 0.47 12.12
N LEU A 88 13.09 -0.78 11.73
CA LEU A 88 13.99 -1.89 12.13
C LEU A 88 15.41 -1.69 11.60
N ASP A 89 15.54 -1.08 10.44
CA ASP A 89 16.83 -0.80 9.80
C ASP A 89 17.42 0.58 10.22
N GLY A 90 16.83 1.26 11.21
CA GLY A 90 17.29 2.55 11.72
C GLY A 90 16.98 3.74 10.79
N ILE A 91 16.10 3.55 9.80
CA ILE A 91 15.70 4.57 8.83
C ILE A 91 14.45 5.29 9.34
N ASP A 92 14.47 6.62 9.32
CA ASP A 92 13.27 7.41 9.63
C ASP A 92 12.27 7.36 8.47
N TRP A 93 11.27 6.48 8.59
CA TRP A 93 10.24 6.32 7.56
C TRP A 93 9.46 7.62 7.26
N LYS A 94 9.42 8.58 8.19
CA LYS A 94 8.76 9.88 7.98
C LYS A 94 9.42 10.75 6.92
N GLN A 95 10.63 10.41 6.51
CA GLN A 95 11.33 11.04 5.40
C GLN A 95 10.92 10.45 4.03
N HIS A 96 10.10 9.40 4.00
CA HIS A 96 9.67 8.72 2.77
C HIS A 96 8.21 9.01 2.44
N ASN A 97 7.90 9.19 1.16
CA ASN A 97 6.52 9.16 0.68
C ASN A 97 6.12 7.70 0.50
N LEU A 98 5.11 7.24 1.24
CA LEU A 98 4.60 5.88 1.16
C LEU A 98 3.15 5.93 0.65
N LEU A 99 2.84 5.11 -0.36
CA LEU A 99 1.53 5.11 -1.03
C LEU A 99 1.00 3.68 -1.22
N SER A 100 -0.27 3.47 -0.94
CA SER A 100 -1.01 2.25 -1.25
C SER A 100 -1.75 2.38 -2.59
N LEU A 101 -1.83 1.29 -3.36
CA LEU A 101 -2.69 1.20 -4.56
C LEU A 101 -4.17 0.96 -4.23
N ALA A 102 -4.51 0.72 -2.97
CA ALA A 102 -5.86 0.31 -2.54
C ALA A 102 -6.32 -1.02 -3.18
N GLY A 103 -5.42 -1.97 -3.33
CA GLY A 103 -5.64 -3.32 -3.85
C GLY A 103 -4.95 -3.58 -5.19
N VAL A 104 -5.18 -4.77 -5.71
CA VAL A 104 -4.51 -5.25 -6.93
C VAL A 104 -4.82 -4.35 -8.12
N TYR A 105 -3.79 -3.78 -8.71
CA TYR A 105 -3.90 -3.09 -9.99
C TYR A 105 -3.97 -4.13 -11.12
N GLN A 106 -5.02 -4.05 -11.93
CA GLN A 106 -5.22 -4.95 -13.08
C GLN A 106 -4.91 -4.19 -14.38
N PRO A 107 -3.76 -4.47 -15.02
CA PRO A 107 -3.44 -3.91 -16.32
C PRO A 107 -4.35 -4.47 -17.41
N LYS A 108 -4.43 -3.78 -18.54
CA LYS A 108 -5.10 -4.30 -19.74
C LYS A 108 -4.31 -5.47 -20.33
N LYS A 109 -4.99 -6.32 -21.15
CA LYS A 109 -4.33 -7.42 -21.88
C LYS A 109 -3.15 -6.93 -22.70
N LYS A 110 -3.28 -5.76 -23.34
CA LYS A 110 -2.16 -5.06 -23.98
C LYS A 110 -1.61 -4.04 -22.97
N ILE A 111 -0.50 -4.35 -22.37
CA ILE A 111 0.12 -3.57 -21.28
C ILE A 111 0.32 -2.10 -21.69
N ALA A 112 0.75 -1.83 -22.92
CA ALA A 112 0.96 -0.48 -23.43
C ALA A 112 -0.33 0.38 -23.50
N GLU A 113 -1.50 -0.24 -23.46
CA GLU A 113 -2.80 0.47 -23.41
C GLU A 113 -3.33 0.64 -21.98
N SER A 114 -2.59 0.17 -20.98
CA SER A 114 -2.95 0.34 -19.57
C SER A 114 -2.85 1.81 -19.16
N LYS A 115 -3.55 2.17 -18.09
CA LYS A 115 -3.42 3.49 -17.46
C LYS A 115 -2.67 3.33 -16.16
N LEU A 116 -2.00 4.36 -15.69
CA LEU A 116 -1.44 4.34 -14.35
C LEU A 116 -2.54 4.10 -13.30
N PRO A 117 -2.21 3.44 -12.17
CA PRO A 117 -3.12 3.38 -11.02
C PRO A 117 -3.56 4.78 -10.61
N VAL A 118 -4.86 4.98 -10.40
CA VAL A 118 -5.44 6.30 -10.10
C VAL A 118 -4.82 6.96 -8.87
N ALA A 119 -4.48 6.15 -7.85
CA ALA A 119 -3.79 6.63 -6.65
C ALA A 119 -2.41 7.20 -6.97
N LEU A 120 -1.64 6.50 -7.82
CA LEU A 120 -0.31 6.97 -8.23
C LEU A 120 -0.42 8.24 -9.08
N THR A 121 -1.32 8.27 -10.06
CA THR A 121 -1.54 9.47 -10.89
C THR A 121 -1.85 10.68 -10.01
N ARG A 122 -2.82 10.55 -9.10
CA ARG A 122 -3.19 11.64 -8.21
C ARG A 122 -2.05 12.04 -7.27
N PHE A 123 -1.29 11.08 -6.75
CA PHE A 123 -0.16 11.38 -5.87
C PHE A 123 0.93 12.18 -6.59
N LEU A 124 1.27 11.83 -7.83
CA LEU A 124 2.27 12.54 -8.63
C LEU A 124 1.81 13.96 -9.00
N GLU A 125 0.51 14.17 -9.27
CA GLU A 125 -0.08 15.50 -9.46
C GLU A 125 0.02 16.35 -8.17
N ASP A 126 -0.24 15.74 -7.02
CA ASP A 126 -0.20 16.41 -5.73
C ASP A 126 1.22 16.73 -5.27
N TYR A 127 2.20 15.92 -5.66
CA TYR A 127 3.62 16.04 -5.29
C TYR A 127 4.53 16.08 -6.54
N PRO A 128 4.49 17.17 -7.35
CA PRO A 128 5.19 17.26 -8.64
C PRO A 128 6.73 17.23 -8.54
N HIS A 129 7.27 17.37 -7.33
CA HIS A 129 8.70 17.20 -7.06
C HIS A 129 9.13 15.73 -6.99
N VAL A 130 8.19 14.78 -6.89
CA VAL A 130 8.49 13.34 -6.95
C VAL A 130 8.88 12.99 -8.38
N LYS A 131 10.03 12.31 -8.55
CA LYS A 131 10.58 11.88 -9.85
C LYS A 131 10.99 10.42 -9.86
N THR A 132 11.06 9.77 -8.70
CA THR A 132 11.42 8.35 -8.58
C THR A 132 10.28 7.57 -7.94
N VAL A 133 9.90 6.44 -8.54
CA VAL A 133 8.87 5.53 -8.04
C VAL A 133 9.49 4.17 -7.73
N TYR A 134 9.48 3.78 -6.46
CA TYR A 134 9.90 2.45 -6.01
C TYR A 134 8.66 1.55 -5.92
N LEU A 135 8.66 0.44 -6.64
CA LEU A 135 7.54 -0.52 -6.66
C LEU A 135 7.84 -1.67 -5.68
N HIS A 136 7.12 -1.70 -4.58
CA HIS A 136 7.14 -2.79 -3.58
C HIS A 136 5.87 -3.62 -3.69
N LEU A 137 5.56 -4.07 -4.90
CA LEU A 137 4.36 -4.85 -5.19
C LEU A 137 4.58 -6.33 -4.85
N ASP A 138 3.49 -7.09 -4.80
CA ASP A 138 3.53 -8.51 -4.46
C ASP A 138 4.44 -9.31 -5.39
N ASN A 139 5.20 -10.23 -4.84
CA ASN A 139 6.09 -11.11 -5.58
C ASN A 139 5.35 -12.33 -6.16
N ASP A 140 4.19 -12.09 -6.74
CA ASP A 140 3.37 -13.10 -7.44
C ASP A 140 3.10 -12.69 -8.89
N GLY A 141 2.32 -13.50 -9.62
CA GLY A 141 2.01 -13.22 -11.03
C GLY A 141 1.34 -11.85 -11.23
N PRO A 142 0.22 -11.58 -10.56
CA PRO A 142 -0.46 -10.29 -10.63
C PRO A 142 0.42 -9.09 -10.25
N GLY A 143 1.18 -9.17 -9.16
CA GLY A 143 2.07 -8.09 -8.73
C GLY A 143 3.18 -7.79 -9.73
N ARG A 144 3.79 -8.84 -10.34
CA ARG A 144 4.78 -8.65 -11.41
C ARG A 144 4.19 -8.02 -12.66
N MET A 145 2.98 -8.43 -13.08
CA MET A 145 2.28 -7.81 -14.21
C MET A 145 1.94 -6.34 -13.93
N ALA A 146 1.53 -6.04 -12.71
CA ALA A 146 1.27 -4.67 -12.28
C ALA A 146 2.54 -3.80 -12.34
N ALA A 147 3.68 -4.32 -11.88
CA ALA A 147 4.97 -3.63 -11.93
C ALA A 147 5.40 -3.36 -13.39
N GLU A 148 5.33 -4.36 -14.25
CA GLU A 148 5.64 -4.22 -15.67
C GLU A 148 4.75 -3.17 -16.35
N ALA A 149 3.45 -3.19 -16.07
CA ALA A 149 2.52 -2.23 -16.65
C ALA A 149 2.82 -0.80 -16.20
N ILE A 150 3.07 -0.57 -14.91
CA ILE A 150 3.44 0.76 -14.41
C ILE A 150 4.73 1.25 -15.08
N GLN A 151 5.76 0.41 -15.15
CA GLN A 151 7.02 0.75 -15.82
C GLN A 151 6.84 1.10 -17.30
N THR A 152 5.89 0.42 -17.99
CA THR A 152 5.64 0.62 -19.41
C THR A 152 4.89 1.92 -19.70
N VAL A 153 3.91 2.27 -18.85
CA VAL A 153 2.98 3.37 -19.17
C VAL A 153 3.31 4.69 -18.50
N ILE A 154 4.19 4.69 -17.50
CA ILE A 154 4.59 5.93 -16.83
C ILE A 154 5.41 6.81 -17.76
N SER A 155 5.26 8.13 -17.62
CA SER A 155 6.06 9.10 -18.40
C SER A 155 7.56 8.90 -18.17
N LYS A 156 8.37 9.07 -19.24
CA LYS A 156 9.83 8.97 -19.18
C LYS A 156 10.52 10.01 -18.25
N GLU A 157 9.75 10.98 -17.75
CA GLU A 157 10.26 11.91 -16.75
C GLU A 157 10.41 11.30 -15.35
N TYR A 158 9.84 10.10 -15.13
CA TYR A 158 9.94 9.37 -13.87
C TYR A 158 10.91 8.21 -14.00
N GLU A 159 11.79 8.06 -13.01
CA GLU A 159 12.58 6.85 -12.82
C GLU A 159 11.74 5.82 -12.06
N VAL A 160 11.65 4.58 -12.55
CA VAL A 160 10.93 3.51 -11.87
C VAL A 160 11.87 2.38 -11.49
N LYS A 161 11.88 2.04 -10.21
CA LYS A 161 12.67 0.95 -9.65
C LYS A 161 11.76 -0.15 -9.13
N ASN A 162 11.84 -1.34 -9.71
CA ASN A 162 11.10 -2.50 -9.22
C ASN A 162 11.86 -3.14 -8.07
N CYS A 163 11.29 -3.09 -6.88
CA CYS A 163 11.89 -3.53 -5.62
C CYS A 163 10.91 -4.44 -4.86
N PRO A 164 10.54 -5.60 -5.40
CA PRO A 164 9.67 -6.53 -4.71
C PRO A 164 10.32 -6.99 -3.39
N PRO A 165 9.55 -7.50 -2.43
CA PRO A 165 10.10 -7.98 -1.17
C PRO A 165 11.14 -9.09 -1.43
N PRO A 166 12.31 -9.07 -0.75
CA PRO A 166 13.39 -10.04 -0.97
C PRO A 166 12.99 -11.48 -0.65
N ARG A 167 12.03 -11.66 0.26
CA ARG A 167 11.49 -12.96 0.68
C ARG A 167 10.01 -12.82 1.03
N GLY A 168 9.24 -13.86 0.74
CA GLY A 168 7.80 -13.88 0.98
C GLY A 168 7.02 -13.40 -0.25
N LYS A 169 5.69 -13.35 -0.09
CA LYS A 169 4.78 -12.92 -1.13
C LYS A 169 4.73 -11.39 -1.22
N ASP A 170 4.62 -10.73 -0.09
CA ASP A 170 4.41 -9.30 0.05
C ASP A 170 5.33 -8.68 1.13
N VAL A 171 5.27 -7.38 1.30
CA VAL A 171 6.09 -6.63 2.26
C VAL A 171 5.77 -7.04 3.70
N ASN A 172 4.49 -7.37 3.99
CA ASN A 172 4.09 -7.82 5.31
C ASN A 172 4.64 -9.22 5.62
N ASP A 173 4.63 -10.14 4.67
CA ASP A 173 5.29 -11.45 4.81
C ASP A 173 6.79 -11.29 5.14
N TYR A 174 7.46 -10.37 4.44
CA TYR A 174 8.87 -10.09 4.68
C TYR A 174 9.10 -9.53 6.09
N LEU A 175 8.28 -8.58 6.54
CA LEU A 175 8.33 -8.07 7.92
C LEU A 175 8.11 -9.17 8.95
N CYS A 176 7.09 -10.00 8.77
CA CYS A 176 6.80 -11.12 9.68
C CYS A 176 8.00 -12.07 9.79
N ARG A 177 8.66 -12.41 8.67
CA ARG A 177 9.89 -13.23 8.66
C ARG A 177 11.04 -12.56 9.41
N ARG A 178 11.23 -11.25 9.22
CA ARG A 178 12.26 -10.48 9.94
C ARG A 178 12.04 -10.48 11.45
N LEU A 179 10.80 -10.51 11.90
CA LEU A 179 10.39 -10.51 13.31
C LEU A 179 10.22 -11.92 13.91
N GLY A 180 10.38 -12.97 13.12
CA GLY A 180 10.12 -14.37 13.57
C GLY A 180 8.64 -14.66 13.83
N ILE A 181 7.73 -13.84 13.26
CA ILE A 181 6.27 -14.03 13.41
C ILE A 181 5.81 -15.08 12.41
N PRO A 182 5.07 -16.13 12.83
CA PRO A 182 4.52 -17.12 11.92
C PRO A 182 3.58 -16.52 10.88
N ILE A 183 3.83 -16.81 9.60
CA ILE A 183 2.95 -16.39 8.50
C ILE A 183 1.79 -17.37 8.42
N ARG A 184 0.57 -16.90 8.69
CA ARG A 184 -0.64 -17.75 8.60
C ARG A 184 -0.87 -18.14 7.13
N GLY A 185 -0.82 -19.41 6.83
CA GLY A 185 -1.02 -19.99 5.48
C GLY A 185 0.21 -20.61 4.85
N ALA A 186 1.39 -20.56 5.47
CA ALA A 186 2.62 -21.22 5.00
C ALA A 186 2.69 -22.72 5.39
N LYS A 187 1.62 -23.30 5.96
CA LYS A 187 1.56 -24.75 6.18
C LYS A 187 1.42 -25.47 4.84
N GLY A 188 2.51 -25.94 4.26
CA GLY A 188 2.46 -26.92 3.19
C GLY A 188 3.51 -26.89 2.07
N LYS A 189 4.55 -26.04 2.10
CA LYS A 189 5.56 -26.03 1.01
C LYS A 189 7.04 -25.95 1.43
N GLU A 190 7.37 -26.17 2.68
CA GLU A 190 8.78 -26.18 3.13
C GLU A 190 9.28 -27.59 3.57
N GLN A 191 8.70 -28.68 3.04
CA GLN A 191 9.21 -30.04 3.26
C GLN A 191 9.51 -30.74 1.94
N GLU A 192 10.16 -30.09 1.00
CA GLU A 192 10.82 -30.78 -0.14
C GLU A 192 11.81 -29.82 -0.79
N ARG A 193 13.02 -29.73 -0.20
CA ARG A 193 14.30 -29.58 -0.92
C ARG A 193 15.46 -29.65 0.08
#